data_301d4420286c2469d25d2b796eb7947f
#
_entry.id   301d4420286c2469d25d2b796eb7947f
#
_cell.length_a   1.000
_cell.length_b   1.000
_cell.length_c   1.000
_cell.angle_alpha   90.00
_cell.angle_beta   90.00
_cell.angle_gamma   90.00
#
_symmetry.space_group_name_H-M   'P 1'
#
loop_
_entity.id
_entity.type
_entity.pdbx_description
1 polymer ?
#
loop_
_entity_poly.entity_id
_entity_poly.type
_entity_poly.pdbx_seq_one_letter_code
_entity_poly.pdbx_strand_id
1 'polypeptide(L)'
;MPERFLGIDTSNYRTSAAIYNAETGEWVNRGGLLTVPEGAIGLRQSDALFQHTVRLHEKIEALPQGEVRAIGVSTRPRAVEGSYMPCFLAGESVARSAAHLLSVPLFTVSHQQGHIAAAALSAGKLDLLDGEFLAWHLSGGTTELLLVTPDGKTVRVEKLGGTSDISAGQLIDR
;
A
#
# COMPACT_ATOMS: atom_id res chain seq x y z
N MET A 1 -21.06 14.63 7.61
CA MET A 1 -20.66 14.28 6.21
C MET A 1 -19.82 13.05 6.31
N PRO A 2 -20.00 12.05 5.45
CA PRO A 2 -19.26 10.80 5.60
C PRO A 2 -17.75 11.05 5.55
N GLU A 3 -17.03 10.56 6.56
CA GLU A 3 -15.57 10.68 6.64
C GLU A 3 -14.93 9.54 5.83
N ARG A 4 -14.84 9.76 4.52
CA ARG A 4 -14.31 8.77 3.57
C ARG A 4 -12.90 9.13 3.14
N PHE A 5 -12.05 8.11 3.03
CA PHE A 5 -10.66 8.23 2.65
C PHE A 5 -10.36 7.30 1.48
N LEU A 6 -9.70 7.85 0.44
CA LEU A 6 -9.25 7.07 -0.71
C LEU A 6 -7.81 6.62 -0.49
N GLY A 7 -7.57 5.33 -0.61
CA GLY A 7 -6.23 4.74 -0.63
C GLY A 7 -5.86 4.22 -2.02
N ILE A 8 -4.63 4.46 -2.47
CA ILE A 8 -4.09 3.98 -3.75
C ILE A 8 -2.75 3.30 -3.53
N ASP A 9 -2.59 2.10 -4.10
CA ASP A 9 -1.33 1.38 -4.12
C ASP A 9 -1.08 0.76 -5.50
N THR A 10 0.06 1.08 -6.09
CA THR A 10 0.53 0.53 -7.37
C THR A 10 1.89 -0.14 -7.20
N SER A 11 2.03 -0.90 -6.11
CA SER A 11 3.25 -1.63 -5.82
C SER A 11 3.34 -2.92 -6.65
N ASN A 12 4.53 -3.17 -7.14
CA ASN A 12 5.00 -4.42 -7.73
C ASN A 12 3.98 -5.11 -8.68
N TYR A 13 3.22 -6.13 -8.19
CA TYR A 13 2.36 -6.98 -9.03
C TYR A 13 0.86 -6.74 -8.88
N ARG A 14 0.44 -5.76 -8.08
CA ARG A 14 -0.99 -5.54 -7.83
C ARG A 14 -1.36 -4.06 -7.91
N THR A 15 -2.29 -3.73 -8.82
CA THR A 15 -2.96 -2.42 -8.81
C THR A 15 -4.11 -2.46 -7.83
N SER A 16 -4.19 -1.53 -6.90
CA SER A 16 -5.31 -1.46 -5.94
C SER A 16 -5.71 -0.04 -5.59
N ALA A 17 -7.01 0.12 -5.35
CA ALA A 17 -7.61 1.31 -4.76
C ALA A 17 -8.66 0.89 -3.73
N ALA A 18 -8.83 1.66 -2.66
CA ALA A 18 -9.77 1.37 -1.60
C ALA A 18 -10.43 2.65 -1.07
N ILE A 19 -11.67 2.52 -0.61
CA ILE A 19 -12.35 3.54 0.20
C ILE A 19 -12.53 2.98 1.61
N TYR A 20 -12.16 3.78 2.60
CA TYR A 20 -12.44 3.55 4.02
C TYR A 20 -13.39 4.63 4.53
N ASN A 21 -14.41 4.23 5.29
CA ASN A 21 -15.35 5.13 5.96
C ASN A 21 -15.07 5.09 7.47
N ALA A 22 -14.56 6.18 8.04
CA ALA A 22 -14.20 6.22 9.45
C ALA A 22 -15.40 6.28 10.40
N GLU A 23 -16.58 6.71 9.92
CA GLU A 23 -17.80 6.73 10.75
C GLU A 23 -18.35 5.32 10.96
N THR A 24 -18.30 4.46 9.94
CA THR A 24 -18.85 3.09 10.01
C THR A 24 -17.79 2.02 10.23
N GLY A 25 -16.51 2.33 10.02
CA GLY A 25 -15.43 1.36 9.99
C GLY A 25 -15.41 0.47 8.74
N GLU A 26 -16.33 0.68 7.81
CA GLU A 26 -16.43 -0.10 6.59
C GLU A 26 -15.39 0.30 5.55
N TRP A 27 -14.96 -0.67 4.78
CA TRP A 27 -14.04 -0.43 3.68
C TRP A 27 -14.37 -1.29 2.45
N VAL A 28 -14.05 -0.77 1.29
CA VAL A 28 -14.17 -1.45 -0.01
C VAL A 28 -12.83 -1.37 -0.72
N ASN A 29 -12.28 -2.52 -1.09
CA ASN A 29 -11.05 -2.61 -1.87
C ASN A 29 -11.35 -3.16 -3.27
N ARG A 30 -10.73 -2.57 -4.28
CA ARG A 30 -10.71 -3.03 -5.66
C ARG A 30 -9.28 -3.21 -6.11
N GLY A 31 -8.90 -4.42 -6.45
CA GLY A 31 -7.53 -4.72 -6.86
C GLY A 31 -7.48 -5.81 -7.92
N GLY A 32 -6.35 -5.87 -8.62
CA GLY A 32 -6.08 -6.89 -9.64
C GLY A 32 -4.59 -7.09 -9.83
N LEU A 33 -4.19 -8.34 -10.02
CA LEU A 33 -2.82 -8.69 -10.33
C LEU A 33 -2.44 -8.22 -11.74
N LEU A 34 -1.21 -7.80 -11.90
CA LEU A 34 -0.60 -7.54 -13.20
C LEU A 34 -0.39 -8.86 -13.95
N THR A 35 -0.43 -8.79 -15.26
CA THR A 35 -0.15 -9.95 -16.11
C THR A 35 1.35 -10.12 -16.26
N VAL A 36 1.86 -11.27 -15.81
CA VAL A 36 3.23 -11.69 -16.06
C VAL A 36 3.22 -12.59 -17.31
N PRO A 37 4.04 -12.33 -18.33
CA PRO A 37 4.13 -13.19 -19.51
C PRO A 37 4.52 -14.62 -19.12
N GLU A 38 3.97 -15.59 -19.83
CA GLU A 38 4.31 -17.01 -19.62
C GLU A 38 5.81 -17.24 -19.79
N GLY A 39 6.43 -17.95 -18.85
CA GLY A 39 7.88 -18.20 -18.82
C GLY A 39 8.74 -17.05 -18.31
N ALA A 40 8.17 -15.88 -17.99
CA ALA A 40 8.92 -14.79 -17.39
C ALA A 40 9.07 -14.99 -15.86
N ILE A 41 10.26 -14.69 -15.34
CA ILE A 41 10.55 -14.76 -13.88
C ILE A 41 9.87 -13.60 -13.13
N GLY A 42 9.43 -12.55 -13.84
CA GLY A 42 8.82 -11.37 -13.25
C GLY A 42 8.50 -10.29 -14.28
N LEU A 43 8.09 -9.12 -13.83
CA LEU A 43 7.84 -7.94 -14.68
C LEU A 43 8.99 -6.95 -14.60
N ARG A 44 9.34 -6.37 -15.76
CA ARG A 44 10.16 -5.16 -15.77
C ARG A 44 9.39 -4.02 -15.14
N GLN A 45 10.09 -3.09 -14.50
CA GLN A 45 9.44 -1.95 -13.84
C GLN A 45 8.67 -1.04 -14.82
N SER A 46 9.14 -0.91 -16.06
CA SER A 46 8.42 -0.21 -17.13
C SER A 46 7.09 -0.86 -17.48
N ASP A 47 7.06 -2.20 -17.53
CA ASP A 47 5.87 -2.96 -17.87
C ASP A 47 4.86 -2.93 -16.72
N ALA A 48 5.36 -2.98 -15.48
CA ALA A 48 4.54 -2.80 -14.29
C ALA A 48 3.92 -1.39 -14.26
N LEU A 49 4.72 -0.35 -14.46
CA LEU A 49 4.25 1.04 -14.53
C LEU A 49 3.18 1.21 -15.62
N PHE A 50 3.42 0.68 -16.82
CA PHE A 50 2.45 0.74 -17.91
C PHE A 50 1.13 0.04 -17.53
N GLN A 51 1.18 -1.18 -17.01
CA GLN A 51 -0.01 -1.92 -16.63
C GLN A 51 -0.78 -1.22 -15.49
N HIS A 52 -0.08 -0.66 -14.50
CA HIS A 52 -0.72 0.14 -13.45
C HIS A 52 -1.42 1.37 -14.02
N THR A 53 -0.77 2.10 -14.93
CA THR A 53 -1.33 3.29 -15.57
C THR A 53 -2.61 2.97 -16.32
N VAL A 54 -2.64 1.87 -17.05
CA VAL A 54 -3.81 1.44 -17.84
C VAL A 54 -4.96 0.96 -16.95
N ARG A 55 -4.67 0.35 -15.80
CA ARG A 55 -5.68 -0.35 -14.98
C ARG A 55 -6.18 0.42 -13.76
N LEU A 56 -5.45 1.46 -13.31
CA LEU A 56 -5.77 2.12 -12.04
C LEU A 56 -7.12 2.81 -12.07
N HIS A 57 -7.48 3.45 -13.17
CA HIS A 57 -8.77 4.12 -13.30
C HIS A 57 -9.95 3.15 -13.14
N GLU A 58 -9.86 1.91 -13.70
CA GLU A 58 -10.90 0.89 -13.55
C GLU A 58 -11.11 0.51 -12.07
N LYS A 59 -10.04 0.50 -11.26
CA LYS A 59 -10.12 0.18 -9.84
C LYS A 59 -10.79 1.30 -9.04
N ILE A 60 -10.49 2.55 -9.41
CA ILE A 60 -11.10 3.72 -8.80
C ILE A 60 -12.59 3.84 -9.19
N GLU A 61 -12.92 3.65 -10.45
CA GLU A 61 -14.31 3.69 -10.96
C GLU A 61 -15.21 2.61 -10.34
N ALA A 62 -14.64 1.46 -10.00
CA ALA A 62 -15.36 0.37 -9.32
C ALA A 62 -15.57 0.60 -7.80
N LEU A 63 -15.06 1.70 -7.23
CA LEU A 63 -15.31 2.08 -5.84
C LEU A 63 -16.65 2.80 -5.70
N PRO A 64 -17.29 2.73 -4.52
CA PRO A 64 -18.49 3.52 -4.24
C PRO A 64 -18.21 5.02 -4.40
N GLN A 65 -19.05 5.71 -5.16
CA GLN A 65 -18.95 7.16 -5.36
C GLN A 65 -19.27 7.94 -4.08
N GLY A 66 -18.76 9.15 -3.99
CA GLY A 66 -19.03 10.09 -2.89
C GLY A 66 -17.82 10.96 -2.57
N GLU A 67 -18.03 11.93 -1.70
CA GLU A 67 -16.98 12.84 -1.25
C GLU A 67 -15.90 12.08 -0.48
N VAL A 68 -14.64 12.45 -0.70
CA VAL A 68 -13.49 12.00 0.06
C VAL A 68 -12.88 13.15 0.84
N ARG A 69 -12.37 12.88 2.04
CA ARG A 69 -11.78 13.89 2.95
C ARG A 69 -10.26 13.95 2.82
N ALA A 70 -9.64 12.88 2.39
CA ALA A 70 -8.21 12.84 2.11
C ALA A 70 -7.88 11.65 1.19
N ILE A 71 -6.70 11.72 0.59
CA ILE A 71 -6.15 10.65 -0.25
C ILE A 71 -4.83 10.18 0.37
N GLY A 72 -4.68 8.86 0.51
CA GLY A 72 -3.43 8.19 0.86
C GLY A 72 -2.86 7.45 -0.34
N VAL A 73 -1.55 7.51 -0.54
CA VAL A 73 -0.89 6.76 -1.62
C VAL A 73 0.46 6.23 -1.20
N SER A 74 0.76 4.98 -1.57
CA SER A 74 2.11 4.45 -1.47
C SER A 74 2.98 5.01 -2.61
N THR A 75 4.18 5.51 -2.26
CA THR A 75 5.11 6.14 -3.21
C THR A 75 6.46 5.44 -3.31
N ARG A 76 6.69 4.45 -2.47
CA ARG A 76 7.95 3.69 -2.38
C ARG A 76 7.77 2.38 -1.61
N PRO A 77 8.66 1.40 -1.78
CA PRO A 77 8.57 0.13 -1.05
C PRO A 77 8.68 0.30 0.47
N ARG A 78 9.68 1.03 0.94
CA ARG A 78 9.97 1.24 2.37
C ARG A 78 10.24 2.71 2.67
N ALA A 79 10.04 3.13 3.91
CA ALA A 79 10.28 4.50 4.37
C ALA A 79 11.77 4.73 4.71
N VAL A 80 12.69 4.35 3.80
CA VAL A 80 14.14 4.52 3.93
C VAL A 80 14.68 5.26 2.71
N GLU A 81 15.81 5.93 2.88
CA GLU A 81 16.49 6.63 1.80
C GLU A 81 16.86 5.67 0.65
N GLY A 82 16.75 6.11 -0.58
CA GLY A 82 17.02 5.30 -1.77
C GLY A 82 15.98 4.22 -2.09
N SER A 83 14.95 4.06 -1.29
CA SER A 83 13.84 3.13 -1.58
C SER A 83 12.95 3.70 -2.69
N TYR A 84 13.17 3.23 -3.91
CA TYR A 84 12.47 3.71 -5.10
C TYR A 84 12.15 2.56 -6.06
N MET A 85 10.94 2.58 -6.61
CA MET A 85 10.53 1.73 -7.73
C MET A 85 9.59 2.52 -8.66
N PRO A 86 9.83 2.53 -9.98
CA PRO A 86 9.04 3.30 -10.95
C PRO A 86 7.55 3.00 -10.95
N CYS A 87 7.13 1.77 -10.65
CA CYS A 87 5.72 1.36 -10.66
C CYS A 87 4.83 2.23 -9.73
N PHE A 88 5.37 2.79 -8.65
CA PHE A 88 4.63 3.67 -7.74
C PHE A 88 4.21 5.00 -8.39
N LEU A 89 4.91 5.45 -9.45
CA LEU A 89 4.60 6.71 -10.13
C LEU A 89 3.18 6.76 -10.70
N ALA A 90 2.62 5.62 -11.12
CA ALA A 90 1.24 5.56 -11.61
C ALA A 90 0.24 6.00 -10.53
N GLY A 91 0.31 5.41 -9.35
CA GLY A 91 -0.55 5.75 -8.22
C GLY A 91 -0.30 7.17 -7.71
N GLU A 92 0.97 7.55 -7.56
CA GLU A 92 1.35 8.88 -7.07
C GLU A 92 0.83 9.99 -7.98
N SER A 93 0.98 9.85 -9.30
CA SER A 93 0.50 10.83 -10.28
C SER A 93 -1.01 11.05 -10.18
N VAL A 94 -1.78 9.96 -10.14
CA VAL A 94 -3.24 10.02 -10.02
C VAL A 94 -3.65 10.63 -8.68
N ALA A 95 -3.02 10.18 -7.57
CA ALA A 95 -3.34 10.68 -6.22
C ALA A 95 -3.07 12.18 -6.08
N ARG A 96 -1.93 12.68 -6.59
CA ARG A 96 -1.59 14.11 -6.57
C ARG A 96 -2.58 14.95 -7.38
N SER A 97 -2.92 14.50 -8.58
CA SER A 97 -3.88 15.20 -9.44
C SER A 97 -5.26 15.24 -8.81
N ALA A 98 -5.74 14.11 -8.31
CA ALA A 98 -7.04 14.01 -7.65
C ALA A 98 -7.10 14.86 -6.37
N ALA A 99 -6.09 14.80 -5.51
CA ALA A 99 -6.05 15.60 -4.28
C ALA A 99 -6.10 17.10 -4.58
N HIS A 100 -5.39 17.56 -5.60
CA HIS A 100 -5.40 18.96 -6.03
C HIS A 100 -6.78 19.38 -6.55
N LEU A 101 -7.37 18.59 -7.46
CA LEU A 101 -8.68 18.90 -8.06
C LEU A 101 -9.80 18.87 -7.04
N LEU A 102 -9.75 17.95 -6.09
CA LEU A 102 -10.76 17.80 -5.02
C LEU A 102 -10.51 18.75 -3.84
N SER A 103 -9.37 19.46 -3.82
CA SER A 103 -8.95 20.34 -2.71
C SER A 103 -8.89 19.62 -1.36
N VAL A 104 -8.39 18.37 -1.36
CA VAL A 104 -8.25 17.54 -0.16
C VAL A 104 -6.79 17.24 0.16
N PRO A 105 -6.44 16.98 1.44
CA PRO A 105 -5.10 16.58 1.82
C PRO A 105 -4.64 15.29 1.13
N LEU A 106 -3.33 15.26 0.78
CA LEU A 106 -2.64 14.07 0.29
C LEU A 106 -1.63 13.59 1.33
N PHE A 107 -1.68 12.29 1.64
CA PHE A 107 -0.73 11.60 2.49
C PHE A 107 0.06 10.58 1.69
N THR A 108 1.39 10.72 1.71
CA THR A 108 2.29 9.76 1.06
C THR A 108 2.90 8.83 2.10
N VAL A 109 2.86 7.54 1.84
CA VAL A 109 3.40 6.50 2.72
C VAL A 109 4.27 5.53 1.92
N SER A 110 5.01 4.67 2.58
CA SER A 110 5.61 3.51 1.94
C SER A 110 4.60 2.35 1.85
N HIS A 111 4.81 1.45 0.89
CA HIS A 111 4.02 0.23 0.76
C HIS A 111 4.03 -0.61 2.05
N GLN A 112 5.20 -0.72 2.72
CA GLN A 112 5.33 -1.42 4.00
C GLN A 112 4.47 -0.79 5.11
N GLN A 113 4.43 0.55 5.23
CA GLN A 113 3.52 1.23 6.16
C GLN A 113 2.05 0.95 5.84
N GLY A 114 1.70 0.92 4.54
CA GLY A 114 0.37 0.55 4.07
C GLY A 114 -0.03 -0.88 4.49
N HIS A 115 0.89 -1.85 4.39
CA HIS A 115 0.65 -3.23 4.85
C HIS A 115 0.40 -3.30 6.35
N ILE A 116 1.18 -2.57 7.15
CA ILE A 116 1.02 -2.54 8.61
C ILE A 116 -0.36 -1.97 8.98
N ALA A 117 -0.72 -0.83 8.39
CA ALA A 117 -2.02 -0.21 8.63
C ALA A 117 -3.19 -1.10 8.17
N ALA A 118 -3.07 -1.76 7.01
CA ALA A 118 -4.08 -2.68 6.51
C ALA A 118 -4.24 -3.92 7.39
N ALA A 119 -3.16 -4.45 7.94
CA ALA A 119 -3.20 -5.56 8.90
C ALA A 119 -3.88 -5.16 10.20
N ALA A 120 -3.55 -3.99 10.76
CA ALA A 120 -4.19 -3.45 11.96
C ALA A 120 -5.70 -3.22 11.74
N LEU A 121 -6.08 -2.64 10.59
CA LEU A 121 -7.48 -2.45 10.21
C LEU A 121 -8.23 -3.78 10.11
N SER A 122 -7.67 -4.76 9.40
CA SER A 122 -8.28 -6.08 9.20
C SER A 122 -8.45 -6.87 10.50
N ALA A 123 -7.55 -6.64 11.45
CA ALA A 123 -7.63 -7.24 12.79
C ALA A 123 -8.59 -6.48 13.74
N GLY A 124 -9.15 -5.35 13.33
CA GLY A 124 -9.94 -4.46 14.21
C GLY A 124 -9.11 -3.82 15.32
N LYS A 125 -7.82 -3.58 15.07
CA LYS A 125 -6.82 -3.13 16.04
C LYS A 125 -6.08 -1.88 15.54
N LEU A 126 -6.79 -0.90 15.02
CA LEU A 126 -6.20 0.37 14.59
C LEU A 126 -5.52 1.12 15.75
N ASP A 127 -5.96 0.90 16.98
CA ASP A 127 -5.36 1.41 18.22
C ASP A 127 -3.88 1.01 18.39
N LEU A 128 -3.43 -0.07 17.76
CA LEU A 128 -2.01 -0.42 17.73
C LEU A 128 -1.13 0.65 17.08
N LEU A 129 -1.68 1.40 16.12
CA LEU A 129 -0.94 2.45 15.41
C LEU A 129 -0.65 3.69 16.28
N ASP A 130 -1.32 3.82 17.43
CA ASP A 130 -1.13 4.90 18.40
C ASP A 130 -0.03 4.58 19.44
N GLY A 131 0.50 3.35 19.42
CA GLY A 131 1.53 2.86 20.33
C GLY A 131 2.70 2.19 19.62
N GLU A 132 3.71 1.82 20.40
CA GLU A 132 4.84 1.02 19.92
C GLU A 132 4.47 -0.47 19.95
N PHE A 133 4.78 -1.20 18.86
CA PHE A 133 4.57 -2.64 18.77
C PHE A 133 5.55 -3.33 17.82
N LEU A 134 5.63 -4.64 17.95
CA LEU A 134 6.41 -5.48 17.05
C LEU A 134 5.49 -6.09 15.98
N ALA A 135 5.95 -6.09 14.73
CA ALA A 135 5.26 -6.68 13.60
C ALA A 135 6.16 -7.67 12.84
N TRP A 136 5.62 -8.82 12.48
CA TRP A 136 6.24 -9.70 11.51
C TRP A 136 5.78 -9.31 10.10
N HIS A 137 6.75 -9.01 9.23
CA HIS A 137 6.51 -8.85 7.80
C HIS A 137 6.94 -10.11 7.07
N LEU A 138 5.97 -10.95 6.72
CA LEU A 138 6.17 -12.24 6.06
C LEU A 138 5.62 -12.18 4.64
N SER A 139 6.44 -12.52 3.65
CA SER A 139 6.06 -12.62 2.25
C SER A 139 6.88 -13.66 1.51
N GLY A 140 6.61 -13.87 0.23
CA GLY A 140 7.40 -14.74 -0.64
C GLY A 140 8.90 -14.37 -0.72
N GLY A 141 9.24 -13.09 -0.54
CA GLY A 141 10.62 -12.60 -0.60
C GLY A 141 11.14 -12.00 0.70
N THR A 142 10.30 -11.90 1.74
CA THR A 142 10.64 -11.14 2.96
C THR A 142 10.25 -11.92 4.21
N THR A 143 11.14 -11.94 5.18
CA THR A 143 10.87 -12.37 6.56
C THR A 143 11.62 -11.43 7.49
N GLU A 144 10.91 -10.49 8.07
CA GLU A 144 11.49 -9.42 8.90
C GLU A 144 10.67 -9.21 10.16
N LEU A 145 11.37 -9.00 11.27
CA LEU A 145 10.83 -8.46 12.51
C LEU A 145 11.02 -6.95 12.50
N LEU A 146 9.92 -6.26 12.66
CA LEU A 146 9.84 -4.80 12.57
C LEU A 146 9.42 -4.22 13.92
N LEU A 147 10.07 -3.13 14.33
CA LEU A 147 9.57 -2.24 15.36
C LEU A 147 8.76 -1.14 14.67
N VAL A 148 7.53 -0.96 15.10
CA VAL A 148 6.61 0.05 14.61
C VAL A 148 6.37 1.06 15.73
N THR A 149 6.60 2.34 15.44
CA THR A 149 6.39 3.44 16.39
C THR A 149 5.56 4.54 15.75
N PRO A 150 4.66 5.22 16.48
CA PRO A 150 3.94 6.38 15.95
C PRO A 150 4.90 7.47 15.48
N ASP A 151 4.59 8.10 14.36
CA ASP A 151 5.36 9.21 13.79
C ASP A 151 4.42 10.28 13.20
N GLY A 152 3.80 11.06 14.07
CA GLY A 152 2.85 12.10 13.71
C GLY A 152 1.57 11.55 13.07
N LYS A 153 1.47 11.64 11.73
CA LYS A 153 0.30 11.17 10.96
C LYS A 153 0.50 9.79 10.32
N THR A 154 1.58 9.12 10.64
CA THR A 154 1.95 7.82 10.10
C THR A 154 2.70 7.02 11.17
N VAL A 155 3.35 5.94 10.76
CA VAL A 155 4.21 5.15 11.63
C VAL A 155 5.63 5.11 11.07
N ARG A 156 6.62 5.11 11.96
CA ARG A 156 7.98 4.75 11.62
C ARG A 156 8.12 3.24 11.71
N VAL A 157 8.89 2.67 10.80
CA VAL A 157 9.14 1.23 10.74
C VAL A 157 10.64 1.00 10.72
N GLU A 158 11.14 0.32 11.74
CA GLU A 158 12.54 -0.04 11.88
C GLU A 158 12.69 -1.57 11.80
N LYS A 159 13.62 -2.05 10.99
CA LYS A 159 13.92 -3.47 10.91
C LYS A 159 14.86 -3.86 12.06
N LEU A 160 14.38 -4.71 12.96
CA LEU A 160 15.17 -5.27 14.06
C LEU A 160 15.93 -6.53 13.65
N GLY A 161 15.38 -7.32 12.73
CA GLY A 161 16.00 -8.56 12.29
C GLY A 161 15.24 -9.20 11.14
N GLY A 162 15.74 -10.32 10.66
CA GLY A 162 15.11 -11.07 9.58
C GLY A 162 15.98 -12.23 9.12
N THR A 163 15.48 -13.00 8.16
CA THR A 163 16.27 -14.09 7.59
C THR A 163 17.37 -13.54 6.68
N SER A 164 18.50 -14.25 6.66
CA SER A 164 19.63 -14.00 5.76
C SER A 164 19.69 -15.00 4.61
N ASP A 165 18.81 -15.98 4.58
CA ASP A 165 18.76 -17.05 3.60
C ASP A 165 17.37 -17.08 2.91
N ILE A 166 16.52 -18.05 3.23
CA ILE A 166 15.19 -18.19 2.61
C ILE A 166 14.12 -17.46 3.40
N SER A 167 13.16 -16.89 2.68
CA SER A 167 11.98 -16.29 3.32
C SER A 167 10.97 -17.35 3.78
N ALA A 168 10.05 -16.95 4.67
CA ALA A 168 8.97 -17.83 5.13
C ALA A 168 8.12 -18.36 3.97
N GLY A 169 7.81 -17.52 2.96
CA GLY A 169 7.08 -17.96 1.77
C GLY A 169 7.86 -19.00 0.97
N GLN A 170 9.14 -18.79 0.73
CA GLN A 170 9.99 -19.78 0.04
C GLN A 170 10.11 -21.11 0.80
N LEU A 171 10.02 -21.08 2.14
CA LEU A 171 10.00 -22.31 2.94
C LEU A 171 8.70 -23.09 2.77
N ILE A 172 7.57 -22.38 2.63
CA ILE A 172 6.25 -22.99 2.45
C ILE A 172 6.10 -23.58 1.04
N ASP A 173 6.68 -22.91 0.03
CA ASP A 173 6.59 -23.30 -1.39
C ASP A 173 7.51 -24.47 -1.78
N ARG A 174 8.38 -24.93 -0.88
CA ARG A 174 9.30 -26.08 -1.07
C ARG A 174 8.74 -27.37 -0.47
#